data_6354a24963362d2daf357a96997fcbc9
#
_entry.id   6354a24963362d2daf357a96997fcbc9
#
_cell.length_a   1.000
_cell.length_b   1.000
_cell.length_c   1.000
_cell.angle_alpha   90.00
_cell.angle_beta   90.00
_cell.angle_gamma   90.00
#
_symmetry.space_group_name_H-M   'P 1'
#
loop_
_entity.id
_entity.type
_entity.pdbx_description
1 polymer ?
#
loop_
_entity_poly.entity_id
_entity_poly.type
_entity_poly.pdbx_seq_one_letter_code
_entity_poly.pdbx_strand_id
1 'polypeptide(L)'
;MEKNFEKEQLVKKSEDFPKWYTEVILRSGLADYAPVKGCQVIRPYGYAIWENIKNVLDKMIKDAGVKNAYFPLFIPEKFLKKEKEHIKGFSPELAVVTIGGGKELEEKLIVRPTSETIIYDMYSKWIKSWRDLPVLINQWANVVRWEKRPRLFLRTTEFLWQEGHTVHETHEEAIEEAKRALRDYVKLYREFFAIDGIWGIKSESEKFPGAQATYTYEMLMPSGIALQGCTSHDLGQNFSKVFGIKFQDRNGKEQIPWQTSWGLSTRSIGAFIMAHGDDSGLIIPPKLAPIQVVIIPIFQGKDNSNESLIKKVEEIKRDLGDF
;
A
#
# COMPACT_ATOMS: atom_id res chain seq x y z
N MET A 1 -1.16 30.08 9.48
CA MET A 1 -1.06 30.92 8.26
C MET A 1 -1.47 30.03 7.10
N GLU A 2 -2.70 30.16 6.64
CA GLU A 2 -3.10 29.58 5.35
C GLU A 2 -2.28 30.31 4.28
N LYS A 3 -1.37 29.61 3.65
CA LYS A 3 -0.70 30.11 2.46
C LYS A 3 -1.77 30.26 1.38
N ASN A 4 -1.93 31.49 0.91
CA ASN A 4 -2.87 31.82 -0.16
C ASN A 4 -2.30 31.29 -1.49
N PHE A 5 -2.40 29.98 -1.69
CA PHE A 5 -1.88 29.28 -2.87
C PHE A 5 -2.58 29.68 -4.18
N GLU A 6 -3.74 30.35 -4.10
CA GLU A 6 -4.54 30.73 -5.27
C GLU A 6 -3.88 31.77 -6.18
N LYS A 7 -2.86 32.48 -5.71
CA LYS A 7 -2.20 33.57 -6.48
C LYS A 7 -0.77 33.29 -6.92
N GLU A 8 -0.13 32.26 -6.39
CA GLU A 8 1.24 31.91 -6.79
C GLU A 8 1.23 30.83 -7.87
N GLN A 9 1.99 31.05 -8.92
CA GLN A 9 2.18 30.02 -9.97
C GLN A 9 2.86 28.78 -9.38
N LEU A 10 2.41 27.57 -9.77
CA LEU A 10 3.06 26.32 -9.41
C LEU A 10 4.53 26.34 -9.89
N VAL A 11 5.46 25.94 -9.02
CA VAL A 11 6.86 25.79 -9.45
C VAL A 11 6.95 24.75 -10.57
N LYS A 12 7.79 24.98 -11.56
CA LYS A 12 7.90 24.02 -12.67
C LYS A 12 8.57 22.73 -12.22
N LYS A 13 8.05 21.62 -12.71
CA LYS A 13 8.55 20.27 -12.42
C LYS A 13 10.02 20.11 -12.76
N SER A 14 10.50 20.77 -13.82
CA SER A 14 11.90 20.75 -14.28
C SER A 14 12.83 21.64 -13.45
N GLU A 15 12.33 22.66 -12.76
CA GLU A 15 13.12 23.61 -11.98
C GLU A 15 13.40 23.10 -10.56
N ASP A 16 12.35 22.60 -9.86
CA ASP A 16 12.46 22.04 -8.51
C ASP A 16 11.43 20.91 -8.32
N PHE A 17 11.80 19.71 -8.70
CA PHE A 17 10.93 18.54 -8.62
C PHE A 17 10.42 18.25 -7.19
N PRO A 18 11.23 18.29 -6.12
CA PRO A 18 10.74 18.05 -4.76
C PRO A 18 9.69 19.07 -4.30
N LYS A 19 9.89 20.35 -4.63
CA LYS A 19 8.96 21.43 -4.28
C LYS A 19 7.68 21.31 -5.11
N TRP A 20 7.80 21.11 -6.42
CA TRP A 20 6.68 20.86 -7.31
C TRP A 20 5.80 19.71 -6.81
N TYR A 21 6.39 18.58 -6.48
CA TYR A 21 5.69 17.40 -5.98
C TYR A 21 4.86 17.71 -4.72
N THR A 22 5.47 18.42 -3.77
CA THR A 22 4.79 18.81 -2.52
C THR A 22 3.66 19.81 -2.79
N GLU A 23 3.90 20.82 -3.64
CA GLU A 23 2.89 21.82 -3.98
C GLU A 23 1.69 21.21 -4.72
N VAL A 24 1.92 20.28 -5.64
CA VAL A 24 0.84 19.57 -6.35
C VAL A 24 -0.07 18.86 -5.36
N ILE A 25 0.47 18.13 -4.38
CA ILE A 25 -0.32 17.41 -3.37
C ILE A 25 -1.15 18.36 -2.51
N LEU A 26 -0.53 19.42 -2.01
CA LEU A 26 -1.19 20.36 -1.12
C LEU A 26 -2.28 21.17 -1.85
N ARG A 27 -1.98 21.69 -3.04
CA ARG A 27 -2.91 22.50 -3.84
C ARG A 27 -4.08 21.68 -4.38
N SER A 28 -3.85 20.44 -4.77
CA SER A 28 -4.93 19.54 -5.23
C SER A 28 -5.77 18.98 -4.07
N GLY A 29 -5.40 19.26 -2.83
CA GLY A 29 -6.15 18.80 -1.67
C GLY A 29 -6.11 17.29 -1.45
N LEU A 30 -5.06 16.61 -1.91
CA LEU A 30 -4.92 15.15 -1.70
C LEU A 30 -4.51 14.81 -0.27
N ALA A 31 -3.57 15.56 0.28
CA ALA A 31 -3.07 15.34 1.63
C ALA A 31 -2.57 16.66 2.25
N ASP A 32 -2.35 16.64 3.56
CA ASP A 32 -1.73 17.72 4.31
C ASP A 32 -0.81 17.16 5.40
N TYR A 33 0.04 17.99 5.96
CA TYR A 33 0.90 17.63 7.08
C TYR A 33 0.10 17.44 8.36
N ALA A 34 0.30 16.34 9.05
CA ALA A 34 -0.28 16.14 10.37
C ALA A 34 0.52 16.87 11.46
N PRO A 35 -0.09 17.15 12.63
CA PRO A 35 0.64 17.67 13.80
C PRO A 35 1.76 16.72 14.28
N VAL A 36 1.61 15.42 14.04
CA VAL A 36 2.63 14.42 14.36
C VAL A 36 3.69 14.43 13.27
N LYS A 37 4.94 14.68 13.66
CA LYS A 37 6.06 14.77 12.72
C LYS A 37 6.19 13.51 11.87
N GLY A 38 6.26 13.68 10.57
CA GLY A 38 6.40 12.60 9.61
C GLY A 38 5.10 11.91 9.20
N CYS A 39 3.98 12.23 9.85
CA CYS A 39 2.66 11.76 9.46
C CYS A 39 1.98 12.73 8.50
N GLN A 40 1.01 12.21 7.76
CA GLN A 40 0.15 12.99 6.85
C GLN A 40 -1.32 12.76 7.17
N VAL A 41 -2.15 13.76 6.85
CA VAL A 41 -3.59 13.59 6.74
C VAL A 41 -3.92 13.38 5.28
N ILE A 42 -4.45 12.21 4.92
CA ILE A 42 -4.99 11.98 3.59
C ILE A 42 -6.39 12.60 3.56
N ARG A 43 -6.57 13.64 2.75
CA ARG A 43 -7.84 14.37 2.67
C ARG A 43 -8.87 13.57 1.86
N PRO A 44 -10.17 13.91 1.92
CA PRO A 44 -11.24 13.12 1.30
C PRO A 44 -10.99 12.75 -0.17
N TYR A 45 -10.49 13.69 -0.98
CA TYR A 45 -10.21 13.42 -2.38
C TYR A 45 -9.05 12.43 -2.59
N GLY A 46 -7.97 12.59 -1.82
CA GLY A 46 -6.86 11.64 -1.82
C GLY A 46 -7.26 10.27 -1.28
N TYR A 47 -8.15 10.23 -0.28
CA TYR A 47 -8.66 8.99 0.29
C TYR A 47 -9.57 8.25 -0.68
N ALA A 48 -10.43 8.96 -1.42
CA ALA A 48 -11.26 8.36 -2.46
C ALA A 48 -10.44 7.69 -3.58
N ILE A 49 -9.28 8.26 -3.94
CA ILE A 49 -8.33 7.60 -4.84
C ILE A 49 -7.82 6.29 -4.22
N TRP A 50 -7.47 6.31 -2.93
CA TRP A 50 -7.04 5.11 -2.23
C TRP A 50 -8.14 4.03 -2.18
N GLU A 51 -9.40 4.43 -1.98
CA GLU A 51 -10.55 3.52 -2.03
C GLU A 51 -10.70 2.87 -3.41
N ASN A 52 -10.53 3.63 -4.49
CA ASN A 52 -10.56 3.09 -5.84
C ASN A 52 -9.42 2.09 -6.08
N ILE A 53 -8.20 2.39 -5.65
CA ILE A 53 -7.06 1.46 -5.70
C ILE A 53 -7.38 0.19 -4.91
N LYS A 54 -7.89 0.35 -3.69
CA LYS A 54 -8.29 -0.74 -2.82
C LYS A 54 -9.36 -1.60 -3.46
N ASN A 55 -10.42 -1.02 -4.01
CA ASN A 55 -11.53 -1.74 -4.60
C ASN A 55 -11.06 -2.62 -5.78
N VAL A 56 -10.21 -2.09 -6.65
CA VAL A 56 -9.66 -2.82 -7.79
C VAL A 56 -8.76 -3.98 -7.31
N LEU A 57 -7.82 -3.69 -6.44
CA LEU A 57 -6.85 -4.69 -5.98
C LEU A 57 -7.52 -5.74 -5.08
N ASP A 58 -8.42 -5.35 -4.19
CA ASP A 58 -9.17 -6.26 -3.31
C ASP A 58 -10.00 -7.25 -4.11
N LYS A 59 -10.59 -6.79 -5.23
CA LYS A 59 -11.29 -7.69 -6.14
C LYS A 59 -10.33 -8.73 -6.75
N MET A 60 -9.17 -8.32 -7.26
CA MET A 60 -8.18 -9.24 -7.85
C MET A 60 -7.73 -10.28 -6.81
N ILE A 61 -7.43 -9.83 -5.60
CA ILE A 61 -7.02 -10.66 -4.47
C ILE A 61 -8.10 -11.69 -4.11
N LYS A 62 -9.36 -11.26 -4.01
CA LYS A 62 -10.50 -12.14 -3.71
C LYS A 62 -10.80 -13.12 -4.84
N ASP A 63 -10.68 -12.70 -6.10
CA ASP A 63 -10.85 -13.57 -7.27
C ASP A 63 -9.83 -14.73 -7.26
N ALA A 64 -8.66 -14.53 -6.63
CA ALA A 64 -7.65 -15.56 -6.39
C ALA A 64 -7.93 -16.43 -5.14
N GLY A 65 -9.05 -16.26 -4.47
CA GLY A 65 -9.44 -17.04 -3.29
C GLY A 65 -8.87 -16.54 -1.96
N VAL A 66 -8.14 -15.43 -1.94
CA VAL A 66 -7.58 -14.85 -0.72
C VAL A 66 -8.68 -14.14 0.08
N LYS A 67 -8.66 -14.28 1.41
CA LYS A 67 -9.65 -13.70 2.32
C LYS A 67 -9.05 -12.57 3.14
N ASN A 68 -9.84 -11.52 3.36
CA ASN A 68 -9.43 -10.43 4.24
C ASN A 68 -9.59 -10.83 5.71
N ALA A 69 -8.57 -10.48 6.51
CA ALA A 69 -8.59 -10.59 7.97
C ALA A 69 -8.02 -9.30 8.59
N TYR A 70 -8.08 -9.19 9.91
CA TYR A 70 -7.48 -8.08 10.65
C TYR A 70 -6.71 -8.61 11.85
N PHE A 71 -5.48 -8.14 12.02
CA PHE A 71 -4.61 -8.46 13.14
C PHE A 71 -4.33 -7.20 13.96
N PRO A 72 -4.06 -7.36 15.28
CA PRO A 72 -3.85 -6.23 16.18
C PRO A 72 -2.73 -5.29 15.74
N LEU A 73 -2.91 -4.00 16.03
CA LEU A 73 -1.90 -2.95 15.83
C LEU A 73 -0.65 -3.17 16.68
N PHE A 74 -0.84 -3.65 17.92
CA PHE A 74 0.25 -3.82 18.88
C PHE A 74 0.81 -5.23 18.83
N ILE A 75 2.14 -5.32 18.82
CA ILE A 75 2.90 -6.56 18.80
C ILE A 75 3.72 -6.62 20.09
N PRO A 76 3.64 -7.69 20.90
CA PRO A 76 4.52 -7.88 22.06
C PRO A 76 6.01 -7.87 21.64
N GLU A 77 6.84 -7.10 22.35
CA GLU A 77 8.28 -6.95 22.02
C GLU A 77 9.00 -8.30 21.91
N LYS A 78 8.61 -9.28 22.72
CA LYS A 78 9.19 -10.64 22.70
C LYS A 78 9.05 -11.35 21.34
N PHE A 79 8.01 -11.03 20.54
CA PHE A 79 7.83 -11.66 19.22
C PHE A 79 8.89 -11.18 18.23
N LEU A 80 9.26 -9.91 18.29
CA LEU A 80 10.35 -9.39 17.48
C LEU A 80 11.71 -10.00 17.88
N LYS A 81 11.91 -10.29 19.15
CA LYS A 81 13.15 -10.92 19.64
C LYS A 81 13.35 -12.36 19.14
N LYS A 82 12.28 -13.06 18.75
CA LYS A 82 12.36 -14.41 18.20
C LYS A 82 13.03 -14.43 16.83
N GLU A 83 12.89 -13.37 16.06
CA GLU A 83 13.39 -13.29 14.69
C GLU A 83 14.42 -12.17 14.52
N LYS A 84 15.70 -12.49 14.89
CA LYS A 84 16.79 -11.52 14.93
C LYS A 84 17.15 -10.87 13.61
N GLU A 85 16.99 -11.56 12.48
CA GLU A 85 17.32 -11.01 11.15
C GLU A 85 16.29 -10.00 10.69
N HIS A 86 15.02 -10.29 10.90
CA HIS A 86 13.92 -9.38 10.58
C HIS A 86 14.00 -8.08 11.42
N ILE A 87 14.33 -8.21 12.72
CA ILE A 87 14.51 -7.05 13.62
C ILE A 87 15.62 -6.12 13.15
N LYS A 88 16.75 -6.65 12.67
CA LYS A 88 17.87 -5.81 12.21
C LYS A 88 17.46 -4.84 11.11
N GLY A 89 16.53 -5.23 10.24
CA GLY A 89 15.99 -4.37 9.18
C GLY A 89 15.08 -3.25 9.68
N PHE A 90 14.35 -3.47 10.78
CA PHE A 90 13.34 -2.53 11.30
C PHE A 90 13.72 -1.83 12.61
N SER A 91 14.73 -2.31 13.33
CA SER A 91 15.10 -1.81 14.67
C SER A 91 15.21 -0.28 14.81
N PRO A 92 15.76 0.46 13.84
CA PRO A 92 15.85 1.91 13.93
C PRO A 92 14.53 2.65 13.73
N GLU A 93 13.50 1.96 13.25
CA GLU A 93 12.23 2.55 12.78
C GLU A 93 11.04 2.15 13.66
N LEU A 94 11.28 1.53 14.83
CA LEU A 94 10.20 1.05 15.69
C LEU A 94 9.62 2.17 16.56
N ALA A 95 8.29 2.23 16.62
CA ALA A 95 7.56 2.97 17.64
C ALA A 95 7.20 2.02 18.80
N VAL A 96 7.62 2.36 20.01
CA VAL A 96 7.49 1.51 21.20
C VAL A 96 6.52 2.15 22.18
N VAL A 97 5.52 1.39 22.62
CA VAL A 97 4.57 1.78 23.66
C VAL A 97 5.04 1.19 25.00
N THR A 98 5.30 2.06 25.96
CA THR A 98 5.80 1.71 27.29
C THR A 98 4.77 1.95 28.41
N ILE A 99 3.75 2.77 28.13
CA ILE A 99 2.70 3.14 29.08
C ILE A 99 1.34 2.80 28.49
N GLY A 100 0.48 2.14 29.25
CA GLY A 100 -0.90 1.83 28.90
C GLY A 100 -1.81 1.96 30.13
N GLY A 101 -3.01 2.55 29.96
CA GLY A 101 -3.93 2.76 31.07
C GLY A 101 -3.36 3.60 32.22
N GLY A 102 -2.42 4.50 31.93
CA GLY A 102 -1.75 5.35 32.92
C GLY A 102 -0.66 4.68 33.76
N LYS A 103 -0.26 3.46 33.41
CA LYS A 103 0.79 2.68 34.11
C LYS A 103 1.84 2.20 33.11
N GLU A 104 3.07 2.00 33.58
CA GLU A 104 4.09 1.31 32.82
C GLU A 104 3.65 -0.12 32.51
N LEU A 105 3.90 -0.54 31.27
CA LEU A 105 3.62 -1.91 30.83
C LEU A 105 4.72 -2.85 31.30
N GLU A 106 4.36 -4.01 31.87
CA GLU A 106 5.32 -5.08 32.20
C GLU A 106 6.07 -5.58 30.96
N GLU A 107 5.37 -5.69 29.82
CA GLU A 107 5.94 -6.00 28.52
C GLU A 107 5.68 -4.83 27.57
N LYS A 108 6.75 -4.31 26.95
CA LYS A 108 6.65 -3.26 25.93
C LYS A 108 5.90 -3.78 24.70
N LEU A 109 5.14 -2.90 24.09
CA LEU A 109 4.44 -3.17 22.86
C LEU A 109 5.06 -2.38 21.71
N ILE A 110 5.11 -2.98 20.54
CA ILE A 110 5.57 -2.34 19.30
C ILE A 110 4.33 -2.00 18.48
N VAL A 111 4.26 -0.77 17.99
CA VAL A 111 3.31 -0.43 16.93
C VAL A 111 3.81 -1.10 15.64
N ARG A 112 3.00 -1.95 15.02
CA ARG A 112 3.43 -2.82 13.91
C ARG A 112 4.12 -2.05 12.78
N PRO A 113 5.38 -2.36 12.43
CA PRO A 113 6.04 -1.87 11.23
C PRO A 113 5.70 -2.72 10.01
N THR A 114 5.24 -3.93 10.26
CA THR A 114 4.76 -5.00 9.38
C THR A 114 4.13 -6.08 10.26
N SER A 115 3.38 -7.01 9.72
CA SER A 115 2.54 -7.91 10.55
C SER A 115 3.00 -9.37 10.57
N GLU A 116 4.12 -9.74 9.94
CA GLU A 116 4.59 -11.14 9.88
C GLU A 116 4.58 -11.80 11.27
N THR A 117 5.15 -11.14 12.26
CA THR A 117 5.36 -11.74 13.58
C THR A 117 4.06 -12.07 14.31
N ILE A 118 3.08 -11.15 14.28
CA ILE A 118 1.78 -11.39 14.94
C ILE A 118 0.94 -12.39 14.14
N ILE A 119 0.99 -12.34 12.81
CA ILE A 119 0.25 -13.25 11.92
C ILE A 119 0.78 -14.68 12.08
N TYR A 120 2.10 -14.86 12.07
CA TYR A 120 2.71 -16.19 12.11
C TYR A 120 2.62 -16.84 13.48
N ASP A 121 2.57 -16.08 14.58
CA ASP A 121 2.20 -16.63 15.90
C ASP A 121 0.78 -17.22 15.86
N MET A 122 -0.16 -16.57 15.16
CA MET A 122 -1.51 -17.09 15.01
C MET A 122 -1.55 -18.31 14.08
N TYR A 123 -0.79 -18.30 12.98
CA TYR A 123 -0.70 -19.42 12.06
C TYR A 123 -0.15 -20.68 12.76
N SER A 124 0.78 -20.54 13.70
CA SER A 124 1.26 -21.67 14.49
C SER A 124 0.16 -22.36 15.34
N LYS A 125 -0.92 -21.65 15.62
CA LYS A 125 -2.09 -22.17 16.35
C LYS A 125 -3.14 -22.74 15.39
N TRP A 126 -3.31 -22.14 14.21
CA TRP A 126 -4.39 -22.48 13.27
C TRP A 126 -4.03 -23.66 12.36
N ILE A 127 -2.75 -23.78 11.98
CA ILE A 127 -2.28 -24.81 11.03
C ILE A 127 -1.80 -26.02 11.82
N LYS A 128 -2.47 -27.17 11.58
CA LYS A 128 -2.16 -28.45 12.23
C LYS A 128 -2.09 -29.59 11.24
N SER A 129 -2.79 -29.50 10.12
CA SER A 129 -2.95 -30.55 9.13
C SER A 129 -2.84 -29.97 7.71
N TRP A 130 -2.49 -30.81 6.74
CA TRP A 130 -2.54 -30.47 5.33
C TRP A 130 -3.93 -29.93 4.87
N ARG A 131 -5.00 -30.28 5.60
CA ARG A 131 -6.37 -29.76 5.32
C ARG A 131 -6.54 -28.28 5.66
N ASP A 132 -5.67 -27.74 6.46
CA ASP A 132 -5.65 -26.32 6.82
C ASP A 132 -4.92 -25.46 5.77
N LEU A 133 -4.27 -26.11 4.79
CA LEU A 133 -3.50 -25.47 3.73
C LEU A 133 -4.23 -25.51 2.37
N PRO A 134 -4.04 -24.53 1.51
CA PRO A 134 -3.29 -23.30 1.76
C PRO A 134 -4.05 -22.32 2.67
N VAL A 135 -3.33 -21.57 3.49
CA VAL A 135 -3.86 -20.37 4.15
C VAL A 135 -3.59 -19.18 3.26
N LEU A 136 -4.65 -18.48 2.85
CA LEU A 136 -4.58 -17.34 1.95
C LEU A 136 -5.27 -16.14 2.60
N ILE A 137 -4.48 -15.26 3.24
CA ILE A 137 -5.01 -14.11 4.00
C ILE A 137 -4.37 -12.82 3.51
N ASN A 138 -5.20 -11.78 3.44
CA ASN A 138 -4.84 -10.41 3.17
C ASN A 138 -5.32 -9.50 4.31
N GLN A 139 -4.58 -8.43 4.57
CA GLN A 139 -4.96 -7.38 5.51
C GLN A 139 -4.83 -6.01 4.87
N TRP A 140 -5.89 -5.20 4.97
CA TRP A 140 -5.85 -3.77 4.72
C TRP A 140 -5.67 -3.06 6.05
N ALA A 141 -4.56 -2.35 6.22
CA ALA A 141 -4.19 -1.80 7.52
C ALA A 141 -3.26 -0.59 7.38
N ASN A 142 -2.96 0.04 8.52
CA ASN A 142 -1.85 0.97 8.66
C ASN A 142 -0.64 0.25 9.26
N VAL A 143 0.54 0.82 9.05
CA VAL A 143 1.79 0.47 9.73
C VAL A 143 2.56 1.72 10.08
N VAL A 144 3.46 1.61 11.06
CA VAL A 144 4.28 2.72 11.53
C VAL A 144 5.76 2.36 11.41
N ARG A 145 6.49 3.17 10.64
CA ARG A 145 7.94 3.11 10.50
C ARG A 145 8.50 4.50 10.77
N TRP A 146 9.34 4.65 11.80
CA TRP A 146 9.81 5.96 12.25
C TRP A 146 10.75 6.60 11.23
N GLU A 147 10.18 7.40 10.35
CA GLU A 147 10.88 7.93 9.18
C GLU A 147 11.64 9.22 9.51
N LYS A 148 12.90 9.29 9.09
CA LYS A 148 13.77 10.47 9.31
C LYS A 148 13.55 11.58 8.27
N ARG A 149 13.19 11.23 7.04
CA ARG A 149 13.03 12.16 5.91
C ARG A 149 11.68 11.93 5.23
N PRO A 150 10.59 12.33 5.88
CA PRO A 150 9.26 12.07 5.36
C PRO A 150 8.98 12.85 4.07
N ARG A 151 8.22 12.23 3.17
CA ARG A 151 7.64 12.84 1.98
C ARG A 151 6.21 12.33 1.81
N LEU A 152 5.26 13.22 1.62
CA LEU A 152 3.85 12.88 1.46
C LEU A 152 3.66 11.73 0.45
N PHE A 153 2.86 10.75 0.80
CA PHE A 153 2.61 9.48 0.11
C PHE A 153 3.84 8.57 -0.10
N LEU A 154 5.01 9.09 -0.43
CA LEU A 154 6.18 8.28 -0.80
C LEU A 154 6.85 7.62 0.41
N ARG A 155 6.98 8.38 1.50
CA ARG A 155 7.70 7.96 2.70
C ARG A 155 7.18 8.74 3.90
N THR A 156 6.25 8.15 4.65
CA THR A 156 5.65 8.75 5.86
C THR A 156 5.81 7.82 7.04
N THR A 157 5.80 8.38 8.24
CA THR A 157 5.93 7.62 9.50
C THR A 157 4.79 6.63 9.66
N GLU A 158 3.57 7.03 9.34
CA GLU A 158 2.41 6.16 9.24
C GLU A 158 1.91 6.16 7.79
N PHE A 159 1.53 5.00 7.28
CA PHE A 159 0.93 4.85 5.95
C PHE A 159 -0.06 3.70 5.90
N LEU A 160 -0.98 3.78 4.96
CA LEU A 160 -1.91 2.72 4.64
C LEU A 160 -1.30 1.78 3.60
N TRP A 161 -1.60 0.52 3.75
CA TRP A 161 -1.14 -0.50 2.83
C TRP A 161 -2.07 -1.71 2.77
N GLN A 162 -1.77 -2.59 1.87
CA GLN A 162 -2.24 -3.94 1.80
C GLN A 162 -1.05 -4.86 2.04
N GLU A 163 -1.24 -5.90 2.83
CA GLU A 163 -0.28 -6.97 3.03
C GLU A 163 -0.97 -8.32 2.96
N GLY A 164 -0.46 -9.19 2.09
CA GLY A 164 -0.90 -10.57 1.99
C GLY A 164 0.10 -11.50 2.66
N HIS A 165 -0.39 -12.53 3.33
CA HIS A 165 0.41 -13.51 4.03
C HIS A 165 -0.20 -14.89 3.78
N THR A 166 0.56 -15.76 3.10
CA THR A 166 0.06 -17.07 2.70
C THR A 166 0.96 -18.20 3.17
N VAL A 167 0.36 -19.38 3.32
CA VAL A 167 1.08 -20.60 3.74
C VAL A 167 0.64 -21.75 2.86
N HIS A 168 1.61 -22.53 2.40
CA HIS A 168 1.44 -23.57 1.39
C HIS A 168 2.10 -24.88 1.82
N GLU A 169 1.59 -26.01 1.29
CA GLU A 169 2.15 -27.34 1.53
C GLU A 169 3.52 -27.47 0.85
N THR A 170 3.65 -26.95 -0.37
CA THR A 170 4.87 -27.09 -1.18
C THR A 170 5.52 -25.73 -1.51
N HIS A 171 6.81 -25.77 -1.88
CA HIS A 171 7.54 -24.57 -2.29
C HIS A 171 7.05 -24.05 -3.64
N GLU A 172 6.70 -24.95 -4.54
CA GLU A 172 6.18 -24.64 -5.87
C GLU A 172 4.89 -23.81 -5.77
N GLU A 173 3.96 -24.22 -4.87
CA GLU A 173 2.74 -23.48 -4.61
C GLU A 173 3.03 -22.08 -4.05
N ALA A 174 3.97 -21.96 -3.11
CA ALA A 174 4.38 -20.68 -2.54
C ALA A 174 4.99 -19.74 -3.60
N ILE A 175 5.90 -20.26 -4.44
CA ILE A 175 6.51 -19.48 -5.53
C ILE A 175 5.44 -18.99 -6.53
N GLU A 176 4.49 -19.87 -6.90
CA GLU A 176 3.44 -19.51 -7.84
C GLU A 176 2.52 -18.43 -7.24
N GLU A 177 2.18 -18.53 -5.95
CA GLU A 177 1.40 -17.49 -5.25
C GLU A 177 2.15 -16.15 -5.18
N ALA A 178 3.45 -16.15 -4.87
CA ALA A 178 4.25 -14.95 -4.88
C ALA A 178 4.28 -14.28 -6.26
N LYS A 179 4.41 -15.08 -7.32
CA LYS A 179 4.37 -14.59 -8.71
C LYS A 179 2.97 -14.13 -9.13
N ARG A 180 1.91 -14.81 -8.66
CA ARG A 180 0.53 -14.39 -8.91
C ARG A 180 0.28 -13.00 -8.33
N ALA A 181 0.62 -12.79 -7.06
CA ALA A 181 0.48 -11.48 -6.43
C ALA A 181 1.24 -10.39 -7.18
N LEU A 182 2.47 -10.68 -7.65
CA LEU A 182 3.22 -9.74 -8.48
C LEU A 182 2.49 -9.42 -9.80
N ARG A 183 1.90 -10.42 -10.47
CA ARG A 183 1.13 -10.21 -11.71
C ARG A 183 -0.08 -9.29 -11.48
N ASP A 184 -0.77 -9.42 -10.34
CA ASP A 184 -1.89 -8.54 -9.98
C ASP A 184 -1.41 -7.10 -9.81
N TYR A 185 -0.27 -6.89 -9.14
CA TYR A 185 0.31 -5.55 -9.02
C TYR A 185 0.75 -4.97 -10.37
N VAL A 186 1.41 -5.77 -11.21
CA VAL A 186 1.81 -5.34 -12.57
C VAL A 186 0.58 -4.92 -13.37
N LYS A 187 -0.49 -5.72 -13.32
CA LYS A 187 -1.77 -5.41 -13.97
C LYS A 187 -2.36 -4.11 -13.42
N LEU A 188 -2.39 -3.95 -12.10
CA LEU A 188 -2.87 -2.73 -11.45
C LEU A 188 -2.10 -1.50 -11.95
N TYR A 189 -0.76 -1.55 -11.96
CA TYR A 189 0.05 -0.42 -12.41
C TYR A 189 -0.13 -0.12 -13.89
N ARG A 190 -0.14 -1.11 -14.76
CA ARG A 190 -0.27 -0.91 -16.20
C ARG A 190 -1.66 -0.45 -16.62
N GLU A 191 -2.71 -1.12 -16.13
CA GLU A 191 -4.06 -0.91 -16.62
C GLU A 191 -4.83 0.21 -15.90
N PHE A 192 -4.49 0.49 -14.62
CA PHE A 192 -5.21 1.47 -13.80
C PHE A 192 -4.38 2.70 -13.49
N PHE A 193 -3.09 2.53 -13.17
CA PHE A 193 -2.19 3.66 -12.98
C PHE A 193 -1.61 4.19 -14.28
N ALA A 194 -1.70 3.45 -15.38
CA ALA A 194 -1.07 3.77 -16.67
C ALA A 194 0.44 4.02 -16.54
N ILE A 195 1.11 3.26 -15.67
CA ILE A 195 2.56 3.34 -15.45
C ILE A 195 3.17 2.00 -15.81
N ASP A 196 4.09 2.01 -16.76
CA ASP A 196 4.91 0.85 -17.09
C ASP A 196 6.17 0.78 -16.21
N GLY A 197 6.72 -0.41 -16.10
CA GLY A 197 7.90 -0.67 -15.28
C GLY A 197 8.49 -2.04 -15.56
N ILE A 198 9.55 -2.36 -14.84
CA ILE A 198 10.26 -3.63 -14.92
C ILE A 198 9.93 -4.45 -13.67
N TRP A 199 9.58 -5.69 -13.85
CA TRP A 199 9.44 -6.66 -12.76
C TRP A 199 10.59 -7.66 -12.79
N GLY A 200 11.05 -8.06 -11.60
CA GLY A 200 12.19 -8.92 -11.47
C GLY A 200 12.43 -9.36 -10.03
N ILE A 201 13.61 -9.91 -9.78
CA ILE A 201 14.07 -10.35 -8.46
C ILE A 201 15.11 -9.36 -7.96
N LYS A 202 14.97 -8.92 -6.71
CA LYS A 202 15.95 -8.04 -6.04
C LYS A 202 17.26 -8.77 -5.78
N SER A 203 18.34 -8.00 -5.75
CA SER A 203 19.66 -8.49 -5.34
C SER A 203 19.64 -8.98 -3.88
N GLU A 204 20.63 -9.79 -3.52
CA GLU A 204 20.79 -10.31 -2.15
C GLU A 204 20.89 -9.20 -1.10
N SER A 205 21.48 -8.06 -1.45
CA SER A 205 21.64 -6.91 -0.56
C SER A 205 20.34 -6.12 -0.33
N GLU A 206 19.35 -6.26 -1.23
CA GLU A 206 18.11 -5.47 -1.20
C GLU A 206 16.85 -6.30 -0.99
N LYS A 207 16.97 -7.61 -0.95
CA LYS A 207 15.84 -8.49 -0.67
C LYS A 207 15.32 -8.27 0.75
N PHE A 208 14.05 -8.59 0.95
CA PHE A 208 13.42 -8.52 2.26
C PHE A 208 14.17 -9.43 3.26
N PRO A 209 14.50 -8.93 4.47
CA PRO A 209 15.18 -9.72 5.49
C PRO A 209 14.36 -10.97 5.87
N GLY A 210 14.99 -12.13 5.81
CA GLY A 210 14.34 -13.42 6.06
C GLY A 210 13.69 -14.08 4.82
N ALA A 211 13.59 -13.39 3.68
CA ALA A 211 13.10 -13.98 2.43
C ALA A 211 14.19 -14.79 1.68
N GLN A 212 13.78 -15.83 0.98
CA GLN A 212 14.63 -16.51 0.00
C GLN A 212 14.75 -15.68 -1.29
N ALA A 213 13.64 -15.12 -1.75
CA ALA A 213 13.61 -14.21 -2.88
C ALA A 213 12.61 -13.08 -2.66
N THR A 214 12.90 -11.91 -3.21
CA THR A 214 11.98 -10.77 -3.25
C THR A 214 11.74 -10.39 -4.69
N TYR A 215 10.52 -10.57 -5.16
CA TYR A 215 10.05 -10.06 -6.43
C TYR A 215 9.57 -8.62 -6.26
N THR A 216 9.79 -7.79 -7.27
CA THR A 216 9.43 -6.37 -7.25
C THR A 216 8.95 -5.89 -8.61
N TYR A 217 8.17 -4.82 -8.61
CA TYR A 217 7.86 -4.03 -9.79
C TYR A 217 8.41 -2.62 -9.56
N GLU A 218 9.33 -2.21 -10.42
CA GLU A 218 10.01 -0.92 -10.31
C GLU A 218 9.76 -0.07 -11.55
N MET A 219 9.42 1.18 -11.32
CA MET A 219 9.02 2.13 -12.34
C MET A 219 10.05 3.24 -12.42
N LEU A 220 10.47 3.58 -13.65
CA LEU A 220 11.34 4.74 -13.86
C LEU A 220 10.51 6.03 -13.83
N MET A 221 10.77 6.87 -12.85
CA MET A 221 10.12 8.18 -12.73
C MET A 221 10.76 9.20 -13.67
N PRO A 222 10.03 10.25 -14.09
CA PRO A 222 10.57 11.31 -14.96
C PRO A 222 11.81 12.01 -14.41
N SER A 223 12.03 11.95 -13.09
CA SER A 223 13.24 12.44 -12.42
C SER A 223 14.48 11.55 -12.60
N GLY A 224 14.38 10.43 -13.31
CA GLY A 224 15.45 9.45 -13.48
C GLY A 224 15.63 8.50 -12.29
N ILE A 225 14.74 8.54 -11.28
CA ILE A 225 14.78 7.67 -10.10
C ILE A 225 13.87 6.47 -10.31
N ALA A 226 14.36 5.27 -10.00
CA ALA A 226 13.52 4.08 -9.91
C ALA A 226 12.68 4.12 -8.63
N LEU A 227 11.37 3.88 -8.77
CA LEU A 227 10.44 3.78 -7.66
C LEU A 227 9.89 2.36 -7.55
N GLN A 228 10.10 1.74 -6.39
CA GLN A 228 9.47 0.45 -6.07
C GLN A 228 7.97 0.65 -5.86
N GLY A 229 7.16 -0.01 -6.69
CA GLY A 229 5.70 0.03 -6.61
C GLY A 229 5.14 -0.96 -5.60
N CYS A 230 5.66 -2.17 -5.61
CA CYS A 230 5.22 -3.27 -4.74
C CYS A 230 6.35 -4.26 -4.51
N THR A 231 6.14 -5.18 -3.57
CA THR A 231 7.00 -6.36 -3.38
C THR A 231 6.16 -7.60 -3.15
N SER A 232 6.72 -8.74 -3.55
CA SER A 232 6.20 -10.07 -3.25
C SER A 232 7.38 -10.97 -2.87
N HIS A 233 7.28 -11.64 -1.72
CA HIS A 233 8.38 -12.36 -1.12
C HIS A 233 8.09 -13.87 -1.09
N ASP A 234 9.01 -14.66 -1.60
CA ASP A 234 9.15 -16.04 -1.19
C ASP A 234 9.91 -16.08 0.13
N LEU A 235 9.22 -16.39 1.22
CA LEU A 235 9.80 -16.46 2.56
C LEU A 235 10.42 -17.83 2.85
N GLY A 236 10.22 -18.79 1.95
CA GLY A 236 10.65 -20.16 2.17
C GLY A 236 10.02 -20.75 3.43
N GLN A 237 10.83 -21.38 4.26
CA GLN A 237 10.44 -21.94 5.56
C GLN A 237 11.03 -21.18 6.76
N ASN A 238 11.66 -20.03 6.53
CA ASN A 238 12.41 -19.32 7.58
C ASN A 238 11.51 -18.91 8.74
N PHE A 239 10.42 -18.23 8.45
CA PHE A 239 9.46 -17.81 9.47
C PHE A 239 8.69 -19.00 10.07
N SER A 240 8.33 -20.01 9.28
CA SER A 240 7.68 -21.21 9.77
C SER A 240 8.51 -21.93 10.83
N LYS A 241 9.83 -22.00 10.63
CA LYS A 241 10.77 -22.58 11.61
C LYS A 241 10.84 -21.77 12.89
N VAL A 242 10.95 -20.42 12.77
CA VAL A 242 11.08 -19.52 13.91
C VAL A 242 9.81 -19.50 14.78
N PHE A 243 8.63 -19.52 14.13
CA PHE A 243 7.33 -19.48 14.83
C PHE A 243 6.78 -20.87 15.15
N GLY A 244 7.48 -21.95 14.77
CA GLY A 244 7.06 -23.31 15.06
C GLY A 244 5.79 -23.72 14.30
N ILE A 245 5.58 -23.19 13.10
CA ILE A 245 4.44 -23.57 12.24
C ILE A 245 4.72 -24.92 11.64
N LYS A 246 3.86 -25.89 11.92
CA LYS A 246 4.00 -27.28 11.49
C LYS A 246 2.63 -27.85 11.16
N PHE A 247 2.60 -28.80 10.24
CA PHE A 247 1.38 -29.53 9.87
C PHE A 247 1.67 -31.00 9.69
N GLN A 248 0.65 -31.84 9.87
CA GLN A 248 0.71 -33.25 9.48
C GLN A 248 0.34 -33.38 8.00
N ASP A 249 1.21 -34.00 7.23
CA ASP A 249 0.95 -34.34 5.83
C ASP A 249 -0.07 -35.50 5.71
N ARG A 250 -0.38 -35.91 4.48
CA ARG A 250 -1.36 -36.97 4.19
C ARG A 250 -0.94 -38.35 4.75
N ASN A 251 0.34 -38.53 5.06
CA ASN A 251 0.91 -39.77 5.63
C ASN A 251 1.04 -39.67 7.16
N GLY A 252 0.59 -38.59 7.80
CA GLY A 252 0.72 -38.37 9.23
C GLY A 252 2.09 -37.88 9.68
N LYS A 253 3.01 -37.57 8.74
CA LYS A 253 4.35 -37.07 9.03
C LYS A 253 4.30 -35.55 9.26
N GLU A 254 5.01 -35.09 10.29
CA GLU A 254 5.17 -33.66 10.55
C GLU A 254 6.05 -32.99 9.49
N GLN A 255 5.55 -31.88 8.93
CA GLN A 255 6.19 -31.06 7.90
C GLN A 255 6.20 -29.59 8.32
N ILE A 256 7.12 -28.82 7.74
CA ILE A 256 7.19 -27.37 7.88
C ILE A 256 6.65 -26.75 6.59
N PRO A 257 5.63 -25.87 6.63
CA PRO A 257 5.05 -25.30 5.44
C PRO A 257 5.89 -24.14 4.87
N TRP A 258 5.59 -23.77 3.64
CA TRP A 258 6.24 -22.70 2.88
C TRP A 258 5.36 -21.43 2.93
N GLN A 259 5.98 -20.26 2.97
CA GLN A 259 5.28 -19.01 3.19
C GLN A 259 5.60 -17.95 2.15
N THR A 260 4.64 -17.07 1.92
CA THR A 260 4.83 -15.84 1.17
C THR A 260 4.29 -14.64 1.94
N SER A 261 4.83 -13.46 1.63
CA SER A 261 4.20 -12.18 1.96
C SER A 261 4.33 -11.22 0.78
N TRP A 262 3.35 -10.34 0.60
CA TRP A 262 3.32 -9.41 -0.52
C TRP A 262 2.53 -8.16 -0.16
N GLY A 263 2.92 -7.00 -0.73
CA GLY A 263 2.34 -5.74 -0.31
C GLY A 263 2.46 -4.58 -1.29
N LEU A 264 1.48 -3.67 -1.18
CA LEU A 264 1.40 -2.39 -1.88
C LEU A 264 0.88 -1.32 -0.89
N SER A 265 1.43 -0.12 -0.95
CA SER A 265 1.07 0.97 -0.05
C SER A 265 0.57 2.22 -0.78
N THR A 266 0.14 3.22 -0.02
CA THR A 266 -0.18 4.56 -0.52
C THR A 266 0.96 5.26 -1.27
N ARG A 267 2.19 4.69 -1.27
CA ARG A 267 3.28 5.11 -2.16
C ARG A 267 2.86 5.09 -3.64
N SER A 268 1.94 4.22 -4.02
CA SER A 268 1.38 4.14 -5.37
C SER A 268 0.70 5.43 -5.81
N ILE A 269 0.09 6.19 -4.88
CA ILE A 269 -0.45 7.53 -5.14
C ILE A 269 0.69 8.48 -5.51
N GLY A 270 1.79 8.47 -4.76
CA GLY A 270 2.99 9.23 -5.09
C GLY A 270 3.57 8.90 -6.46
N ALA A 271 3.51 7.62 -6.85
CA ALA A 271 3.98 7.15 -8.15
C ALA A 271 3.24 7.84 -9.31
N PHE A 272 1.89 7.84 -9.31
CA PHE A 272 1.15 8.45 -10.41
C PHE A 272 1.28 9.98 -10.43
N ILE A 273 1.37 10.62 -9.26
CA ILE A 273 1.62 12.07 -9.18
C ILE A 273 2.94 12.40 -9.90
N MET A 274 4.00 11.65 -9.60
CA MET A 274 5.29 11.86 -10.25
C MET A 274 5.28 11.53 -11.73
N ALA A 275 4.59 10.46 -12.13
CA ALA A 275 4.57 10.01 -13.51
C ALA A 275 3.74 10.93 -14.42
N HIS A 276 2.54 11.32 -13.98
CA HIS A 276 1.56 11.97 -14.84
C HIS A 276 1.41 13.47 -14.60
N GLY A 277 1.60 13.95 -13.35
CA GLY A 277 1.50 15.38 -13.06
C GLY A 277 2.48 16.22 -13.90
N ASP A 278 2.08 17.43 -14.26
CA ASP A 278 2.83 18.37 -15.07
C ASP A 278 2.95 19.76 -14.42
N ASP A 279 3.38 20.76 -15.16
CA ASP A 279 3.50 22.14 -14.69
C ASP A 279 2.14 22.84 -14.45
N SER A 280 1.04 22.24 -14.94
CA SER A 280 -0.33 22.70 -14.67
C SER A 280 -0.92 22.08 -13.41
N GLY A 281 -0.34 20.97 -12.91
CA GLY A 281 -0.69 20.33 -11.67
C GLY A 281 -0.89 18.83 -11.73
N LEU A 282 -1.91 18.36 -10.97
CA LEU A 282 -2.24 16.96 -10.81
C LEU A 282 -2.96 16.40 -12.04
N ILE A 283 -2.47 15.26 -12.52
CA ILE A 283 -3.18 14.43 -13.52
C ILE A 283 -3.43 13.06 -12.89
N ILE A 284 -4.70 12.64 -12.85
CA ILE A 284 -5.10 11.35 -12.29
C ILE A 284 -5.50 10.42 -13.44
N PRO A 285 -5.00 9.18 -13.48
CA PRO A 285 -5.48 8.19 -14.44
C PRO A 285 -7.00 8.00 -14.32
N PRO A 286 -7.75 8.02 -15.43
CA PRO A 286 -9.22 8.03 -15.40
C PRO A 286 -9.84 6.88 -14.59
N LYS A 287 -9.26 5.68 -14.67
CA LYS A 287 -9.73 4.50 -13.92
C LYS A 287 -9.57 4.61 -12.40
N LEU A 288 -8.74 5.53 -11.92
CA LEU A 288 -8.53 5.79 -10.49
C LEU A 288 -9.15 7.10 -10.03
N ALA A 289 -9.54 7.98 -10.96
CA ALA A 289 -10.12 9.27 -10.64
C ALA A 289 -11.47 9.09 -9.92
N PRO A 290 -11.69 9.73 -8.75
CA PRO A 290 -13.00 9.74 -8.12
C PRO A 290 -14.06 10.49 -8.94
N ILE A 291 -13.61 11.44 -9.76
CA ILE A 291 -14.42 12.22 -10.69
C ILE A 291 -13.74 12.15 -12.05
N GLN A 292 -14.36 11.47 -13.02
CA GLN A 292 -13.82 11.31 -14.38
C GLN A 292 -14.14 12.49 -15.27
N VAL A 293 -15.32 13.09 -15.12
CA VAL A 293 -15.81 14.19 -15.95
C VAL A 293 -16.40 15.27 -15.10
N VAL A 294 -16.01 16.52 -15.35
CA VAL A 294 -16.62 17.72 -14.74
C VAL A 294 -17.28 18.52 -15.82
N ILE A 295 -18.59 18.76 -15.70
CA ILE A 295 -19.35 19.59 -16.64
C ILE A 295 -19.50 20.98 -16.04
N ILE A 296 -18.98 22.00 -16.73
CA ILE A 296 -19.03 23.40 -16.27
C ILE A 296 -19.99 24.17 -17.18
N PRO A 297 -21.22 24.51 -16.73
CA PRO A 297 -22.13 25.37 -17.49
C PRO A 297 -21.60 26.80 -17.52
N ILE A 298 -21.52 27.41 -18.72
CA ILE A 298 -21.13 28.79 -18.87
C ILE A 298 -22.41 29.61 -19.07
N PHE A 299 -22.84 30.33 -18.03
CA PHE A 299 -24.04 31.16 -18.07
C PHE A 299 -23.79 32.45 -18.83
N GLN A 300 -24.68 32.76 -19.77
CA GLN A 300 -24.65 34.02 -20.52
C GLN A 300 -25.93 34.80 -20.25
N GLY A 301 -25.77 36.03 -19.70
CA GLY A 301 -26.91 36.91 -19.42
C GLY A 301 -27.77 36.55 -18.21
N LYS A 302 -28.88 37.29 -18.03
CA LYS A 302 -29.81 37.09 -16.91
C LYS A 302 -31.11 36.35 -17.30
N ASP A 303 -31.23 35.85 -18.52
CA ASP A 303 -32.47 35.31 -19.09
C ASP A 303 -32.65 33.81 -18.90
N ASN A 304 -33.88 33.32 -19.19
CA ASN A 304 -34.31 31.91 -19.11
C ASN A 304 -33.48 30.88 -19.93
N SER A 305 -32.51 31.37 -20.72
CA SER A 305 -31.53 30.51 -21.42
C SER A 305 -30.73 29.64 -20.47
N ASN A 306 -30.60 30.03 -19.19
CA ASN A 306 -29.89 29.27 -18.17
C ASN A 306 -30.65 27.99 -17.75
N GLU A 307 -31.99 27.95 -17.81
CA GLU A 307 -32.77 26.75 -17.49
C GLU A 307 -32.59 25.66 -18.54
N SER A 308 -32.55 26.05 -19.83
CA SER A 308 -32.34 25.09 -20.91
C SER A 308 -30.91 24.52 -20.87
N LEU A 309 -29.92 25.34 -20.48
CA LEU A 309 -28.54 24.90 -20.29
C LEU A 309 -28.42 23.92 -19.14
N ILE A 310 -29.07 24.21 -17.99
CA ILE A 310 -29.08 23.28 -16.84
C ILE A 310 -29.74 21.94 -17.22
N LYS A 311 -30.87 21.96 -17.93
CA LYS A 311 -31.50 20.73 -18.43
C LYS A 311 -30.56 19.91 -19.31
N LYS A 312 -29.82 20.57 -20.20
CA LYS A 312 -28.85 19.92 -21.07
C LYS A 312 -27.66 19.30 -20.29
N VAL A 313 -27.18 20.00 -19.26
CA VAL A 313 -26.14 19.47 -18.33
C VAL A 313 -26.64 18.22 -17.63
N GLU A 314 -27.86 18.21 -17.12
CA GLU A 314 -28.46 17.04 -16.45
C GLU A 314 -28.72 15.86 -17.40
N GLU A 315 -29.08 16.14 -18.68
CA GLU A 315 -29.14 15.09 -19.71
C GLU A 315 -27.76 14.46 -19.93
N ILE A 316 -26.71 15.27 -20.19
CA ILE A 316 -25.34 14.76 -20.41
C ILE A 316 -24.85 14.01 -19.18
N LYS A 317 -25.11 14.52 -17.95
CA LYS A 317 -24.73 13.84 -16.72
C LYS A 317 -25.39 12.46 -16.59
N ARG A 318 -26.67 12.36 -16.96
CA ARG A 318 -27.41 11.10 -16.95
C ARG A 318 -26.84 10.10 -17.98
N ASP A 319 -26.58 10.58 -19.21
CA ASP A 319 -26.01 9.75 -20.29
C ASP A 319 -24.60 9.24 -19.96
N LEU A 320 -23.82 10.02 -19.17
CA LEU A 320 -22.49 9.64 -18.67
C LEU A 320 -22.53 8.78 -17.41
N GLY A 321 -23.63 8.79 -16.67
CA GLY A 321 -23.76 8.09 -15.39
C GLY A 321 -23.88 6.56 -15.49
N ASP A 322 -24.00 6.03 -16.69
CA ASP A 322 -24.08 4.61 -16.99
C ASP A 322 -22.70 4.00 -17.40
N PHE A 323 -21.63 4.78 -17.30
CA PHE A 323 -20.25 4.38 -17.51
C PHE A 323 -19.47 4.35 -16.21
#